data_be8f80ea848bfb44064ff4bc89100026
#
_entry.id   be8f80ea848bfb44064ff4bc89100026
#
_cell.length_a   1.000
_cell.length_b   1.000
_cell.length_c   1.000
_cell.angle_alpha   90.00
_cell.angle_beta   90.00
_cell.angle_gamma   90.00
#
_symmetry.space_group_name_H-M   'P 1'
#
loop_
_entity.id
_entity.type
_entity.pdbx_description
1 polymer ?
#
loop_
_entity_poly.entity_id
_entity_poly.type
_entity_poly.pdbx_seq_one_letter_code
_entity_poly.pdbx_strand_id
1 'polypeptide(L)'
;MNISMEENNLESITSLSSDLNTSEKITYQLQELLIAGNYDEAKLLLEPSQPVDIADAIGSLPLILQALAFRLLKKNEAIEVYEYLDPIVQQTLLLNLKNYLSQEIMMRQSYS
;
A
#
# COMPACT_ATOMS: atom_id res chain seq x y z
N MET A 1 -9.83 -22.34 -32.09
CA MET A 1 -10.07 -20.89 -32.01
C MET A 1 -10.24 -20.38 -30.62
N ASN A 2 -11.09 -20.99 -29.82
CA ASN A 2 -11.32 -20.54 -28.45
C ASN A 2 -10.04 -20.62 -27.62
N ILE A 3 -9.23 -21.64 -27.85
CA ILE A 3 -7.96 -21.82 -27.14
C ILE A 3 -6.99 -20.68 -27.47
N SER A 4 -6.95 -20.25 -28.74
CA SER A 4 -6.11 -19.11 -29.13
C SER A 4 -6.54 -17.83 -28.45
N MET A 5 -7.83 -17.63 -28.28
CA MET A 5 -8.37 -16.45 -27.62
C MET A 5 -7.98 -16.42 -26.14
N GLU A 6 -8.05 -17.58 -25.49
CA GLU A 6 -7.65 -17.69 -24.09
C GLU A 6 -6.16 -17.41 -23.93
N GLU A 7 -5.32 -17.93 -24.82
CA GLU A 7 -3.91 -17.66 -24.81
C GLU A 7 -3.63 -16.18 -25.02
N ASN A 8 -4.36 -15.53 -25.92
CA ASN A 8 -4.20 -14.10 -26.16
C ASN A 8 -4.58 -13.30 -24.94
N ASN A 9 -5.62 -13.69 -24.21
CA ASN A 9 -6.02 -13.02 -22.99
C ASN A 9 -4.95 -13.12 -21.90
N LEU A 10 -4.36 -14.30 -21.76
CA LEU A 10 -3.28 -14.51 -20.81
C LEU A 10 -2.05 -13.69 -21.18
N GLU A 11 -1.72 -13.63 -22.45
CA GLU A 11 -0.61 -12.82 -22.94
C GLU A 11 -0.87 -11.34 -22.71
N SER A 12 -2.11 -10.89 -22.91
CA SER A 12 -2.50 -9.50 -22.65
C SER A 12 -2.32 -9.13 -21.18
N ILE A 13 -2.74 -10.01 -20.28
CA ILE A 13 -2.58 -9.78 -18.84
C ILE A 13 -1.10 -9.73 -18.48
N THR A 14 -0.29 -10.63 -19.02
CA THR A 14 1.14 -10.66 -18.78
C THR A 14 1.82 -9.41 -19.34
N SER A 15 1.42 -8.98 -20.54
CA SER A 15 1.93 -7.75 -21.16
C SER A 15 1.61 -6.53 -20.31
N LEU A 16 0.37 -6.43 -19.83
CA LEU A 16 -0.04 -5.33 -18.96
C LEU A 16 0.82 -5.29 -17.69
N SER A 17 1.06 -6.45 -17.07
CA SER A 17 1.92 -6.55 -15.91
C SER A 17 3.34 -6.09 -16.20
N SER A 18 3.88 -6.47 -17.35
CA SER A 18 5.25 -6.11 -17.71
C SER A 18 5.37 -4.65 -18.13
N ASP A 19 4.27 -4.04 -18.59
CA ASP A 19 4.24 -2.63 -18.99
C ASP A 19 4.04 -1.68 -17.82
N LEU A 20 3.62 -2.20 -16.66
CA LEU A 20 3.45 -1.36 -15.48
C LEU A 20 4.79 -0.85 -14.97
N ASN A 21 4.82 0.38 -14.49
CA ASN A 21 6.01 0.90 -13.83
C ASN A 21 6.16 0.28 -12.44
N THR A 22 7.27 0.61 -11.76
CA THR A 22 7.60 0.01 -10.47
C THR A 22 6.52 0.27 -9.41
N SER A 23 6.05 1.50 -9.32
CA SER A 23 5.04 1.87 -8.33
C SER A 23 3.70 1.20 -8.60
N GLU A 24 3.32 1.04 -9.86
CA GLU A 24 2.09 0.36 -10.22
C GLU A 24 2.14 -1.13 -9.85
N LYS A 25 3.27 -1.77 -10.08
CA LYS A 25 3.47 -3.18 -9.69
C LYS A 25 3.37 -3.34 -8.17
N ILE A 26 4.02 -2.45 -7.44
CA ILE A 26 3.98 -2.44 -5.99
C ILE A 26 2.54 -2.25 -5.52
N THR A 27 1.82 -1.30 -6.10
CA THR A 27 0.42 -1.03 -5.75
C THR A 27 -0.44 -2.28 -5.88
N TYR A 28 -0.31 -2.95 -7.02
CA TYR A 28 -1.11 -4.13 -7.31
C TYR A 28 -0.87 -5.25 -6.30
N GLN A 29 0.40 -5.57 -6.08
CA GLN A 29 0.79 -6.63 -5.17
C GLN A 29 0.45 -6.26 -3.73
N LEU A 30 0.71 -5.02 -3.35
CA LEU A 30 0.45 -4.52 -2.01
C LEU A 30 -1.03 -4.60 -1.67
N GLN A 31 -1.88 -4.15 -2.59
CA GLN A 31 -3.32 -4.19 -2.39
C GLN A 31 -3.81 -5.61 -2.14
N GLU A 32 -3.35 -6.57 -2.95
CA GLU A 32 -3.74 -7.96 -2.79
C GLU A 32 -3.30 -8.52 -1.45
N LEU A 33 -2.07 -8.25 -1.04
CA LEU A 33 -1.53 -8.74 0.22
C LEU A 33 -2.27 -8.15 1.42
N LEU A 34 -2.60 -6.85 1.36
CA LEU A 34 -3.33 -6.18 2.43
C LEU A 34 -4.75 -6.73 2.57
N ILE A 35 -5.43 -6.93 1.44
CA ILE A 35 -6.79 -7.46 1.44
C ILE A 35 -6.80 -8.89 2.00
N ALA A 36 -5.77 -9.67 1.69
CA ALA A 36 -5.66 -11.04 2.18
C ALA A 36 -5.18 -11.13 3.63
N GLY A 37 -4.73 -10.01 4.22
CA GLY A 37 -4.19 -10.00 5.57
C GLY A 37 -2.75 -10.49 5.68
N ASN A 38 -2.05 -10.59 4.57
CA ASN A 38 -0.65 -11.05 4.52
C ASN A 38 0.30 -9.89 4.77
N TYR A 39 0.28 -9.37 5.99
CA TYR A 39 1.03 -8.16 6.34
C TYR A 39 2.54 -8.38 6.36
N ASP A 40 3.00 -9.57 6.74
CA ASP A 40 4.43 -9.87 6.74
C ASP A 40 4.99 -9.87 5.32
N GLU A 41 4.26 -10.45 4.38
CA GLU A 41 4.65 -10.42 2.97
C GLU A 41 4.57 -9.00 2.39
N ALA A 42 3.59 -8.23 2.83
CA ALA A 42 3.49 -6.82 2.42
C ALA A 42 4.70 -6.02 2.88
N LYS A 43 5.17 -6.26 4.11
CA LYS A 43 6.40 -5.62 4.59
C LYS A 43 7.60 -6.00 3.75
N LEU A 44 7.73 -7.28 3.40
CA LEU A 44 8.82 -7.76 2.57
C LEU A 44 8.79 -7.13 1.18
N LEU A 45 7.60 -6.88 0.65
CA LEU A 45 7.45 -6.21 -0.63
C LEU A 45 7.92 -4.76 -0.56
N LEU A 46 7.61 -4.06 0.52
CA LEU A 46 7.94 -2.65 0.68
C LEU A 46 9.41 -2.40 1.04
N GLU A 47 10.01 -3.33 1.77
CA GLU A 47 11.36 -3.17 2.32
C GLU A 47 12.42 -2.80 1.28
N PRO A 48 12.53 -3.49 0.13
CA PRO A 48 13.54 -3.15 -0.88
C PRO A 48 13.13 -1.99 -1.79
N SER A 49 11.91 -1.49 -1.68
CA SER A 49 11.40 -0.46 -2.58
C SER A 49 11.87 0.92 -2.14
N GLN A 50 11.99 1.82 -3.12
CA GLN A 50 12.41 3.19 -2.83
C GLN A 50 11.24 4.00 -2.26
N PRO A 51 11.53 4.97 -1.39
CA PRO A 51 10.47 5.77 -0.76
C PRO A 51 9.52 6.43 -1.74
N VAL A 52 10.01 6.92 -2.88
CA VAL A 52 9.17 7.56 -3.88
C VAL A 52 8.19 6.56 -4.50
N ASP A 53 8.64 5.33 -4.73
CA ASP A 53 7.78 4.28 -5.30
C ASP A 53 6.74 3.81 -4.27
N ILE A 54 7.13 3.71 -3.02
CA ILE A 54 6.21 3.37 -1.93
C ILE A 54 5.13 4.46 -1.79
N ALA A 55 5.54 5.73 -1.86
CA ALA A 55 4.61 6.84 -1.76
C ALA A 55 3.58 6.81 -2.90
N ASP A 56 4.03 6.59 -4.12
CA ASP A 56 3.14 6.47 -5.28
C ASP A 56 2.16 5.30 -5.09
N ALA A 57 2.67 4.18 -4.62
CA ALA A 57 1.83 2.99 -4.39
C ALA A 57 0.78 3.27 -3.32
N ILE A 58 1.17 3.85 -2.20
CA ILE A 58 0.24 4.17 -1.11
C ILE A 58 -0.82 5.16 -1.59
N GLY A 59 -0.40 6.20 -2.31
CA GLY A 59 -1.33 7.20 -2.85
C GLY A 59 -2.35 6.62 -3.81
N SER A 60 -2.04 5.50 -4.44
CA SER A 60 -2.92 4.82 -5.39
C SER A 60 -3.85 3.79 -4.74
N LEU A 61 -3.62 3.48 -3.47
CA LEU A 61 -4.47 2.52 -2.75
C LEU A 61 -5.81 3.15 -2.35
N PRO A 62 -6.86 2.34 -2.14
CA PRO A 62 -8.07 2.82 -1.48
C PRO A 62 -7.74 3.42 -0.11
N LEU A 63 -8.52 4.41 0.31
CA LEU A 63 -8.25 5.15 1.53
C LEU A 63 -8.02 4.26 2.76
N ILE A 64 -8.85 3.24 2.90
CA ILE A 64 -8.76 2.36 4.07
C ILE A 64 -7.44 1.60 4.10
N LEU A 65 -6.86 1.31 2.93
CA LEU A 65 -5.61 0.57 2.84
C LEU A 65 -4.38 1.46 2.93
N GLN A 66 -4.52 2.76 2.68
CA GLN A 66 -3.40 3.70 2.76
C GLN A 66 -2.79 3.74 4.15
N ALA A 67 -3.61 3.94 5.17
CA ALA A 67 -3.14 3.99 6.55
C ALA A 67 -2.55 2.65 6.98
N LEU A 68 -3.19 1.56 6.56
CA LEU A 68 -2.72 0.22 6.90
C LEU A 68 -1.32 -0.04 6.31
N ALA A 69 -1.13 0.32 5.03
CA ALA A 69 0.16 0.16 4.38
C ALA A 69 1.23 1.02 5.03
N PHE A 70 0.90 2.27 5.33
CA PHE A 70 1.84 3.20 5.94
C PHE A 70 2.31 2.70 7.31
N ARG A 71 1.44 2.09 8.08
CA ARG A 71 1.76 1.55 9.40
C ARG A 71 2.71 0.35 9.36
N LEU A 72 2.87 -0.26 8.20
CA LEU A 72 3.82 -1.36 8.03
C LEU A 72 5.26 -0.89 7.86
N LEU A 73 5.46 0.39 7.59
CA LEU A 73 6.79 0.96 7.38
C LEU A 73 7.51 1.17 8.70
N LYS A 74 8.84 1.03 8.66
CA LYS A 74 9.69 1.41 9.79
C LYS A 74 9.64 2.93 9.95
N LYS A 75 9.93 3.42 11.15
CA LYS A 75 9.79 4.83 11.47
C LYS A 75 10.54 5.75 10.52
N ASN A 76 11.82 5.48 10.28
CA ASN A 76 12.62 6.32 9.38
C ASN A 76 12.15 6.23 7.93
N GLU A 77 11.74 5.04 7.51
CA GLU A 77 11.16 4.80 6.20
C GLU A 77 9.85 5.57 6.02
N ALA A 78 9.01 5.53 7.03
CA ALA A 78 7.72 6.22 7.02
C ALA A 78 7.90 7.74 6.86
N ILE A 79 8.89 8.30 7.54
CA ILE A 79 9.19 9.73 7.43
C ILE A 79 9.57 10.10 5.99
N GLU A 80 10.44 9.31 5.37
CA GLU A 80 10.85 9.56 3.98
C GLU A 80 9.69 9.41 3.00
N VAL A 81 8.90 8.34 3.16
CA VAL A 81 7.74 8.10 2.30
C VAL A 81 6.73 9.24 2.42
N TYR A 82 6.48 9.69 3.64
CA TYR A 82 5.54 10.78 3.91
C TYR A 82 5.87 12.04 3.11
N GLU A 83 7.16 12.36 3.00
CA GLU A 83 7.60 13.55 2.28
C GLU A 83 7.26 13.51 0.79
N TYR A 84 7.17 12.31 0.22
CA TYR A 84 6.84 12.15 -1.20
C TYR A 84 5.34 12.04 -1.48
N LEU A 85 4.51 11.96 -0.44
CA LEU A 85 3.06 11.84 -0.62
C LEU A 85 2.45 13.17 -1.03
N ASP A 86 1.38 13.11 -1.83
CA ASP A 86 0.59 14.30 -2.15
C ASP A 86 -0.02 14.90 -0.90
N PRO A 87 -0.18 16.23 -0.83
CA PRO A 87 -0.74 16.88 0.35
C PRO A 87 -2.09 16.33 0.81
N ILE A 88 -2.95 15.96 -0.14
CA ILE A 88 -4.26 15.39 0.19
C ILE A 88 -4.09 14.03 0.88
N VAL A 89 -3.18 13.21 0.37
CA VAL A 89 -2.89 11.90 0.96
C VAL A 89 -2.27 12.08 2.34
N GLN A 90 -1.37 13.04 2.49
CA GLN A 90 -0.76 13.34 3.78
C GLN A 90 -1.80 13.70 4.83
N GLN A 91 -2.74 14.56 4.48
CA GLN A 91 -3.80 14.98 5.40
C GLN A 91 -4.71 13.82 5.78
N THR A 92 -5.13 13.04 4.79
CA THR A 92 -5.99 11.87 5.02
C THR A 92 -5.30 10.87 5.93
N LEU A 93 -4.02 10.65 5.68
CA LEU A 93 -3.22 9.69 6.43
C LEU A 93 -3.08 10.12 7.89
N LEU A 94 -2.75 11.39 8.12
CA LEU A 94 -2.62 11.92 9.48
C LEU A 94 -3.93 11.82 10.25
N LEU A 95 -5.05 12.10 9.61
CA LEU A 95 -6.35 11.99 10.24
C LEU A 95 -6.65 10.55 10.67
N ASN A 96 -6.38 9.60 9.78
CA ASN A 96 -6.60 8.19 10.08
C ASN A 96 -5.70 7.68 11.20
N LEU A 97 -4.44 8.09 11.19
CA LEU A 97 -3.49 7.72 12.24
C LEU A 97 -3.88 8.33 13.58
N LYS A 98 -4.33 9.57 13.57
CA LYS A 98 -4.79 10.25 14.77
C LYS A 98 -5.97 9.52 15.38
N ASN A 99 -6.95 9.14 14.58
CA ASN A 99 -8.11 8.39 15.04
C ASN A 99 -7.71 7.05 15.64
N TYR A 100 -6.79 6.36 14.99
CA TYR A 100 -6.28 5.08 15.49
C TYR A 100 -5.60 5.24 16.85
N LEU A 101 -4.72 6.22 16.97
CA LEU A 101 -4.03 6.50 18.24
C LEU A 101 -4.99 6.90 19.33
N SER A 102 -6.01 7.69 19.00
CA SER A 102 -7.04 8.10 19.96
C SER A 102 -7.79 6.88 20.50
N GLN A 103 -8.15 5.96 19.64
CA GLN A 103 -8.82 4.73 20.04
C GLN A 103 -7.94 3.89 20.98
N GLU A 104 -6.66 3.76 20.66
CA GLU A 104 -5.73 3.02 21.51
C GLU A 104 -5.59 3.65 22.87
N ILE A 105 -5.47 4.97 22.93
CA ILE A 105 -5.36 5.69 24.19
C ILE A 105 -6.62 5.49 25.03
N MET A 106 -7.79 5.57 24.40
CA MET A 106 -9.05 5.36 25.09
C MET A 106 -9.15 3.93 25.65
N MET A 107 -8.74 2.95 24.90
CA MET A 107 -8.73 1.56 25.34
C MET A 107 -7.81 1.36 26.53
N ARG A 108 -6.62 1.95 26.49
CA ARG A 108 -5.67 1.88 27.61
C ARG A 108 -6.22 2.52 28.87
N GLN A 109 -6.90 3.65 28.73
CA GLN A 109 -7.50 4.35 29.86
C GLN A 109 -8.63 3.56 30.49
N SER A 110 -9.38 2.79 29.70
CA SER A 110 -10.46 1.98 30.22
C SER A 110 -9.99 0.80 31.07
N TYR A 111 -8.73 0.43 30.98
CA TYR A 111 -8.14 -0.63 31.81
C TYR A 111 -7.53 -0.12 33.12
N SER A 112 -7.40 1.17 33.25
CA SER A 112 -6.85 1.76 34.46
C SER A 112 -7.95 2.29 35.36
#